data_22137bd6d64c41ad6ecd65d3fa5b551c
#
_entry.id   22137bd6d64c41ad6ecd65d3fa5b551c
#
_cell.length_a   1.000
_cell.length_b   1.000
_cell.length_c   1.000
_cell.angle_alpha   90.00
_cell.angle_beta   90.00
_cell.angle_gamma   90.00
#
_symmetry.space_group_name_H-M   'P 1'
#
loop_
_entity.id
_entity.type
_entity.pdbx_description
1 polymer ?
#
loop_
_entity_poly.entity_id
_entity_poly.type
_entity_poly.pdbx_seq_one_letter_code
_entity_poly.pdbx_strand_id
1 'polypeptide(L)'
;VTLAMRQAGKLVELSEPQSFTVKPLELSPETSSDPGSVQAFKKKAGDLYRAVAGAVAYSAELNNRIAHLKSGLLDTPRATETDEQALRAIEVRLADISVALEGDGTVASRNEPTPWSIGQRASIVYQWLLDSQTDVPGLYEESYAIAADEFATALRDLQAVGRDLGALEKRLESLGTPWTPGREPGWQGD
;
A
#
# COMPACT_ATOMS: atom_id res chain seq x y z
N VAL A 1 -10.67 30.52 -0.02
CA VAL A 1 -9.19 30.59 -0.05
C VAL A 1 -8.72 31.39 1.14
N THR A 2 -7.68 30.91 1.81
CA THR A 2 -7.03 31.59 2.93
C THR A 2 -5.55 31.72 2.58
N LEU A 3 -4.95 32.89 2.80
CA LEU A 3 -3.52 33.06 2.70
C LEU A 3 -2.87 32.67 4.02
N ALA A 4 -1.90 31.77 3.97
CA ALA A 4 -1.16 31.35 5.15
C ALA A 4 0.35 31.27 4.87
N MET A 5 1.16 31.49 5.89
CA MET A 5 2.62 31.39 5.82
C MET A 5 3.10 30.30 6.78
N ARG A 6 4.04 29.48 6.34
CA ARG A 6 4.73 28.52 7.22
C ARG A 6 6.01 29.15 7.76
N GLN A 7 6.06 29.41 9.06
CA GLN A 7 7.22 29.96 9.75
C GLN A 7 7.61 29.04 10.92
N ALA A 8 8.84 28.61 10.98
CA ALA A 8 9.37 27.71 12.03
C ALA A 8 8.49 26.47 12.28
N GLY A 9 7.96 25.86 11.21
CA GLY A 9 7.10 24.68 11.29
C GLY A 9 5.63 24.94 11.63
N LYS A 10 5.24 26.16 11.99
CA LYS A 10 3.86 26.55 12.29
C LYS A 10 3.21 27.21 11.09
N LEU A 11 1.91 26.92 10.91
CA LEU A 11 1.08 27.59 9.93
C LEU A 11 0.47 28.84 10.58
N VAL A 12 0.73 30.01 9.99
CA VAL A 12 0.18 31.31 10.44
C VAL A 12 -0.75 31.81 9.35
N GLU A 13 -2.02 31.99 9.67
CA GLU A 13 -2.99 32.59 8.75
C GLU A 13 -2.75 34.10 8.63
N LEU A 14 -2.68 34.58 7.39
CA LEU A 14 -2.39 36.00 7.06
C LEU A 14 -3.61 36.77 6.57
N SER A 15 -4.71 36.05 6.24
CA SER A 15 -5.94 36.67 5.78
C SER A 15 -7.17 35.94 6.27
N GLU A 16 -8.28 36.65 6.39
CA GLU A 16 -9.61 36.02 6.53
C GLU A 16 -9.94 35.16 5.29
N PRO A 17 -10.73 34.08 5.46
CA PRO A 17 -11.18 33.26 4.34
C PRO A 17 -11.98 34.07 3.31
N GLN A 18 -11.62 33.90 2.04
CA GLN A 18 -12.37 34.47 0.92
C GLN A 18 -13.05 33.35 0.14
N SER A 19 -14.35 33.48 -0.11
CA SER A 19 -15.10 32.52 -0.91
C SER A 19 -14.99 32.84 -2.41
N PHE A 20 -14.96 31.80 -3.24
CA PHE A 20 -15.05 31.90 -4.68
C PHE A 20 -15.83 30.72 -5.24
N THR A 21 -16.40 30.89 -6.43
CA THR A 21 -17.13 29.81 -7.11
C THR A 21 -16.28 29.22 -8.22
N VAL A 22 -16.10 27.90 -8.20
CA VAL A 22 -15.49 27.16 -9.31
C VAL A 22 -16.59 26.81 -10.29
N LYS A 23 -16.38 27.14 -11.57
CA LYS A 23 -17.31 26.78 -12.66
C LYS A 23 -16.59 25.86 -13.63
N PRO A 24 -17.24 24.79 -14.15
CA PRO A 24 -16.72 23.99 -15.25
C PRO A 24 -16.49 24.87 -16.49
N LEU A 25 -15.44 24.61 -17.25
CA LEU A 25 -15.16 25.35 -18.49
C LEU A 25 -15.98 24.87 -19.68
N GLU A 26 -16.68 23.76 -19.56
CA GLU A 26 -17.55 23.18 -20.63
C GLU A 26 -16.85 23.07 -21.99
N LEU A 27 -15.55 22.66 -21.97
CA LEU A 27 -14.73 22.60 -23.17
C LEU A 27 -15.03 21.37 -24.07
N SER A 28 -15.82 20.42 -23.56
CA SER A 28 -16.20 19.22 -24.28
C SER A 28 -17.72 19.02 -24.23
N PRO A 29 -18.35 18.58 -25.34
CA PRO A 29 -19.78 18.19 -25.35
C PRO A 29 -20.08 16.96 -24.51
N GLU A 30 -19.06 16.20 -24.11
CA GLU A 30 -19.17 14.96 -23.31
C GLU A 30 -18.95 15.19 -21.80
N THR A 31 -19.16 16.41 -21.33
CA THR A 31 -19.07 16.70 -19.89
C THR A 31 -20.20 16.00 -19.13
N SER A 32 -19.88 15.41 -17.96
CA SER A 32 -20.89 14.74 -17.12
C SER A 32 -22.05 15.66 -16.74
N SER A 33 -23.24 15.09 -16.73
CA SER A 33 -24.46 15.75 -16.22
C SER A 33 -24.47 15.89 -14.69
N ASP A 34 -23.67 15.08 -13.98
CA ASP A 34 -23.47 15.13 -12.52
C ASP A 34 -21.97 15.17 -12.16
N PRO A 35 -21.33 16.35 -12.26
CA PRO A 35 -19.94 16.50 -11.88
C PRO A 35 -19.64 16.15 -10.40
N GLY A 36 -20.66 16.23 -9.53
CA GLY A 36 -20.52 15.91 -8.11
C GLY A 36 -20.28 14.42 -7.88
N SER A 37 -21.02 13.55 -8.55
CA SER A 37 -20.84 12.10 -8.47
C SER A 37 -19.49 11.66 -9.05
N VAL A 38 -19.07 12.27 -10.18
CA VAL A 38 -17.75 12.02 -10.77
C VAL A 38 -16.63 12.39 -9.80
N GLN A 39 -16.72 13.54 -9.14
CA GLN A 39 -15.72 13.96 -8.15
C GLN A 39 -15.71 13.05 -6.92
N ALA A 40 -16.85 12.60 -6.43
CA ALA A 40 -16.94 11.64 -5.34
C ALA A 40 -16.28 10.31 -5.72
N PHE A 41 -16.50 9.83 -6.95
CA PHE A 41 -15.85 8.63 -7.44
C PHE A 41 -14.33 8.81 -7.62
N LYS A 42 -13.87 9.94 -8.16
CA LYS A 42 -12.45 10.29 -8.26
C LYS A 42 -11.76 10.24 -6.90
N LYS A 43 -12.41 10.80 -5.89
CA LYS A 43 -11.87 10.80 -4.52
C LYS A 43 -11.70 9.38 -3.99
N LYS A 44 -12.75 8.55 -4.04
CA LYS A 44 -12.67 7.17 -3.52
C LYS A 44 -11.68 6.30 -4.29
N ALA A 45 -11.56 6.47 -5.62
CA ALA A 45 -10.58 5.76 -6.43
C ALA A 45 -9.14 6.21 -6.11
N GLY A 46 -8.92 7.49 -5.89
CA GLY A 46 -7.63 8.02 -5.44
C GLY A 46 -7.25 7.56 -4.02
N ASP A 47 -8.23 7.42 -3.12
CA ASP A 47 -8.02 6.90 -1.78
C ASP A 47 -7.60 5.41 -1.83
N LEU A 48 -8.28 4.61 -2.67
CA LEU A 48 -7.90 3.20 -2.90
C LEU A 48 -6.49 3.09 -3.50
N TYR A 49 -6.20 3.85 -4.56
CA TYR A 49 -4.89 3.82 -5.22
C TYR A 49 -3.75 4.13 -4.24
N ARG A 50 -3.90 5.18 -3.39
CA ARG A 50 -2.91 5.51 -2.36
C ARG A 50 -2.76 4.41 -1.31
N ALA A 51 -3.85 3.79 -0.89
CA ALA A 51 -3.82 2.70 0.08
C ALA A 51 -3.11 1.46 -0.49
N VAL A 52 -3.39 1.10 -1.74
CA VAL A 52 -2.71 -0.01 -2.44
C VAL A 52 -1.22 0.28 -2.60
N ALA A 53 -0.84 1.49 -3.02
CA ALA A 53 0.58 1.88 -3.12
C ALA A 53 1.30 1.78 -1.77
N GLY A 54 0.64 2.19 -0.69
CA GLY A 54 1.16 2.03 0.68
C GLY A 54 1.34 0.57 1.08
N ALA A 55 0.40 -0.31 0.72
CA ALA A 55 0.50 -1.74 0.99
C ALA A 55 1.63 -2.41 0.21
N VAL A 56 1.84 -2.03 -1.06
CA VAL A 56 2.98 -2.50 -1.86
C VAL A 56 4.31 -2.09 -1.21
N ALA A 57 4.45 -0.82 -0.82
CA ALA A 57 5.65 -0.35 -0.15
C ALA A 57 5.90 -1.08 1.19
N TYR A 58 4.84 -1.34 1.96
CA TYR A 58 4.95 -2.09 3.22
C TYR A 58 5.30 -3.56 2.98
N SER A 59 4.75 -4.20 1.94
CA SER A 59 5.13 -5.57 1.53
C SER A 59 6.62 -5.66 1.21
N ALA A 60 7.17 -4.68 0.46
CA ALA A 60 8.58 -4.60 0.15
C ALA A 60 9.46 -4.44 1.41
N GLU A 61 9.02 -3.63 2.39
CA GLU A 61 9.71 -3.50 3.69
C GLU A 61 9.73 -4.83 4.44
N LEU A 62 8.59 -5.53 4.53
CA LEU A 62 8.53 -6.84 5.18
C LEU A 62 9.44 -7.87 4.50
N ASN A 63 9.49 -7.90 3.17
CA ASN A 63 10.42 -8.75 2.42
C ASN A 63 11.89 -8.46 2.77
N ASN A 64 12.26 -7.19 2.87
CA ASN A 64 13.59 -6.79 3.29
C ASN A 64 13.92 -7.28 4.71
N ARG A 65 12.99 -7.13 5.66
CA ARG A 65 13.15 -7.62 7.04
C ARG A 65 13.29 -9.12 7.10
N ILE A 66 12.50 -9.88 6.33
CA ILE A 66 12.61 -11.34 6.21
C ILE A 66 14.00 -11.73 5.70
N ALA A 67 14.53 -11.06 4.67
CA ALA A 67 15.85 -11.35 4.13
C ALA A 67 16.96 -11.17 5.18
N HIS A 68 16.91 -10.08 5.95
CA HIS A 68 17.86 -9.84 7.04
C HIS A 68 17.70 -10.86 8.18
N LEU A 69 16.46 -11.22 8.50
CA LEU A 69 16.18 -12.20 9.56
C LEU A 69 16.67 -13.60 9.20
N LYS A 70 16.55 -13.99 7.91
CA LYS A 70 17.15 -15.24 7.39
C LYS A 70 18.66 -15.27 7.61
N SER A 71 19.37 -14.19 7.33
CA SER A 71 20.81 -14.09 7.60
C SER A 71 21.11 -14.16 9.09
N GLY A 72 20.34 -13.45 9.91
CA GLY A 72 20.52 -13.44 11.37
C GLY A 72 20.26 -14.80 12.03
N LEU A 73 19.36 -15.62 11.48
CA LEU A 73 19.11 -16.98 11.96
C LEU A 73 20.36 -17.87 11.86
N LEU A 74 21.15 -17.73 10.79
CA LEU A 74 22.39 -18.51 10.61
C LEU A 74 23.41 -18.19 11.72
N ASP A 75 23.38 -17.00 12.27
CA ASP A 75 24.27 -16.52 13.34
C ASP A 75 23.65 -16.69 14.74
N THR A 76 22.55 -17.44 14.87
CA THR A 76 21.81 -17.63 16.12
C THR A 76 21.82 -19.09 16.55
N PRO A 77 22.83 -19.57 17.30
CA PRO A 77 22.96 -20.98 17.66
C PRO A 77 21.82 -21.56 18.50
N ARG A 78 21.02 -20.68 19.14
CA ARG A 78 19.86 -21.07 19.95
C ARG A 78 18.53 -21.08 19.17
N ALA A 79 18.54 -20.65 17.91
CA ALA A 79 17.38 -20.78 17.05
C ALA A 79 17.10 -22.26 16.73
N THR A 80 15.85 -22.58 16.52
CA THR A 80 15.39 -23.94 16.30
C THR A 80 14.79 -24.08 14.91
N GLU A 81 14.65 -25.29 14.42
CA GLU A 81 13.93 -25.60 13.18
C GLU A 81 12.51 -25.00 13.16
N THR A 82 11.86 -24.94 14.32
CA THR A 82 10.52 -24.30 14.43
C THR A 82 10.58 -22.81 14.09
N ASP A 83 11.66 -22.11 14.45
CA ASP A 83 11.84 -20.69 14.13
C ASP A 83 12.06 -20.49 12.61
N GLU A 84 12.83 -21.38 11.99
CA GLU A 84 13.03 -21.36 10.53
C GLU A 84 11.73 -21.66 9.77
N GLN A 85 10.97 -22.64 10.22
CA GLN A 85 9.67 -22.98 9.66
C GLN A 85 8.66 -21.84 9.79
N ALA A 86 8.65 -21.15 10.94
CA ALA A 86 7.81 -19.98 11.17
C ALA A 86 8.16 -18.83 10.20
N LEU A 87 9.46 -18.55 10.02
CA LEU A 87 9.92 -17.54 9.07
C LEU A 87 9.54 -17.91 7.63
N ARG A 88 9.71 -19.19 7.26
CA ARG A 88 9.34 -19.69 5.93
C ARG A 88 7.84 -19.56 5.67
N ALA A 89 7.00 -19.86 6.66
CA ALA A 89 5.55 -19.72 6.54
C ALA A 89 5.13 -18.25 6.34
N ILE A 90 5.78 -17.30 7.03
CA ILE A 90 5.58 -15.86 6.87
C ILE A 90 5.98 -15.44 5.45
N GLU A 91 7.14 -15.88 4.97
CA GLU A 91 7.65 -15.57 3.63
C GLU A 91 6.70 -16.03 2.52
N VAL A 92 6.18 -17.25 2.61
CA VAL A 92 5.22 -17.79 1.61
C VAL A 92 3.94 -16.96 1.59
N ARG A 93 3.36 -16.68 2.75
CA ARG A 93 2.16 -15.82 2.86
C ARG A 93 2.39 -14.43 2.27
N LEU A 94 3.55 -13.83 2.53
CA LEU A 94 3.89 -12.51 1.98
C LEU A 94 4.04 -12.56 0.45
N ALA A 95 4.62 -13.63 -0.09
CA ALA A 95 4.75 -13.82 -1.54
C ALA A 95 3.36 -13.89 -2.22
N ASP A 96 2.42 -14.65 -1.64
CA ASP A 96 1.05 -14.75 -2.16
C ASP A 96 0.35 -13.38 -2.14
N ILE A 97 0.51 -12.62 -1.06
CA ILE A 97 -0.05 -11.25 -0.95
C ILE A 97 0.60 -10.32 -1.98
N SER A 98 1.92 -10.41 -2.18
CA SER A 98 2.63 -9.59 -3.18
C SER A 98 2.13 -9.88 -4.59
N VAL A 99 1.88 -11.15 -4.94
CA VAL A 99 1.27 -11.52 -6.22
C VAL A 99 -0.13 -10.96 -6.37
N ALA A 100 -0.96 -10.98 -5.33
CA ALA A 100 -2.29 -10.38 -5.37
C ALA A 100 -2.23 -8.85 -5.59
N LEU A 101 -1.28 -8.17 -4.93
CA LEU A 101 -1.11 -6.72 -5.03
C LEU A 101 -0.52 -6.26 -6.37
N GLU A 102 0.51 -6.93 -6.88
CA GLU A 102 1.34 -6.47 -7.99
C GLU A 102 1.25 -7.36 -9.25
N GLY A 103 0.77 -8.60 -9.09
CA GLY A 103 0.80 -9.63 -10.14
C GLY A 103 2.03 -10.53 -10.07
N ASP A 104 1.99 -11.63 -10.80
CA ASP A 104 3.12 -12.56 -10.90
C ASP A 104 4.13 -12.07 -11.94
N GLY A 105 5.22 -11.48 -11.48
CA GLY A 105 6.31 -10.99 -12.33
C GLY A 105 6.99 -12.10 -13.15
N THR A 106 6.98 -13.36 -12.66
CA THR A 106 7.55 -14.50 -13.36
C THR A 106 6.73 -14.87 -14.59
N VAL A 107 5.40 -14.87 -14.44
CA VAL A 107 4.48 -15.13 -15.56
C VAL A 107 4.49 -13.95 -16.53
N ALA A 108 4.47 -12.72 -16.02
CA ALA A 108 4.53 -11.51 -16.83
C ALA A 108 5.81 -11.43 -17.68
N SER A 109 6.97 -11.85 -17.15
CA SER A 109 8.25 -11.86 -17.89
C SER A 109 8.26 -12.80 -19.09
N ARG A 110 7.35 -13.78 -19.14
CA ARG A 110 7.15 -14.71 -20.26
C ARG A 110 6.07 -14.27 -21.25
N ASN A 111 5.51 -13.06 -21.06
CA ASN A 111 4.37 -12.55 -21.83
C ASN A 111 3.14 -13.48 -21.80
N GLU A 112 2.96 -14.22 -20.71
CA GLU A 112 1.78 -15.06 -20.51
C GLU A 112 0.63 -14.22 -19.95
N PRO A 113 -0.64 -14.46 -20.38
CA PRO A 113 -1.79 -13.76 -19.84
C PRO A 113 -1.95 -14.03 -18.34
N THR A 114 -2.12 -12.98 -17.55
CA THR A 114 -2.42 -13.06 -16.12
C THR A 114 -3.68 -12.28 -15.79
N PRO A 115 -4.44 -12.70 -14.77
CA PRO A 115 -5.47 -11.84 -14.20
C PRO A 115 -4.88 -10.51 -13.75
N TRP A 116 -5.64 -9.44 -13.86
CA TRP A 116 -5.21 -8.15 -13.37
C TRP A 116 -5.07 -8.17 -11.84
N SER A 117 -3.94 -7.68 -11.37
CA SER A 117 -3.70 -7.50 -9.95
C SER A 117 -4.52 -6.33 -9.38
N ILE A 118 -4.62 -6.28 -8.05
CA ILE A 118 -5.26 -5.18 -7.32
C ILE A 118 -4.64 -3.84 -7.73
N GLY A 119 -3.30 -3.78 -7.80
CA GLY A 119 -2.57 -2.57 -8.18
C GLY A 119 -2.84 -2.13 -9.62
N GLN A 120 -2.90 -3.07 -10.56
CA GLN A 120 -3.23 -2.76 -11.96
C GLN A 120 -4.65 -2.21 -12.09
N ARG A 121 -5.65 -2.83 -11.43
CA ARG A 121 -7.05 -2.36 -11.43
C ARG A 121 -7.17 -0.97 -10.82
N ALA A 122 -6.58 -0.75 -9.63
CA ALA A 122 -6.62 0.53 -8.95
C ALA A 122 -5.93 1.64 -9.78
N SER A 123 -4.79 1.31 -10.41
CA SER A 123 -4.02 2.25 -11.22
C SER A 123 -4.78 2.68 -12.47
N ILE A 124 -5.37 1.75 -13.23
CA ILE A 124 -6.06 2.10 -14.49
C ILE A 124 -7.31 2.93 -14.22
N VAL A 125 -8.07 2.61 -13.17
CA VAL A 125 -9.23 3.41 -12.76
C VAL A 125 -8.80 4.82 -12.36
N TYR A 126 -7.76 4.94 -11.55
CA TYR A 126 -7.26 6.24 -11.11
C TYR A 126 -6.71 7.07 -12.26
N GLN A 127 -5.90 6.50 -13.16
CA GLN A 127 -5.31 7.20 -14.30
C GLN A 127 -6.38 7.71 -15.27
N TRP A 128 -7.39 6.88 -15.59
CA TRP A 128 -8.49 7.33 -16.44
C TRP A 128 -9.23 8.52 -15.83
N LEU A 129 -9.42 8.53 -14.51
CA LEU A 129 -10.12 9.59 -13.81
C LEU A 129 -9.35 10.93 -13.77
N LEU A 130 -8.02 10.92 -13.93
CA LEU A 130 -7.24 12.16 -13.91
C LEU A 130 -7.63 13.09 -15.05
N ASP A 131 -7.84 12.55 -16.24
CA ASP A 131 -8.03 13.31 -17.47
C ASP A 131 -9.50 13.38 -17.91
N SER A 132 -10.37 12.51 -17.40
CA SER A 132 -11.79 12.46 -17.80
C SER A 132 -12.66 13.41 -17.00
N GLN A 133 -13.61 14.06 -17.68
CA GLN A 133 -14.69 14.85 -17.11
C GLN A 133 -16.08 14.29 -17.46
N THR A 134 -16.11 13.13 -18.11
CA THR A 134 -17.34 12.43 -18.50
C THR A 134 -17.91 11.64 -17.34
N ASP A 135 -19.14 11.13 -17.51
CA ASP A 135 -19.71 10.17 -16.57
C ASP A 135 -18.78 8.94 -16.45
N VAL A 136 -18.72 8.35 -15.24
CA VAL A 136 -17.87 7.21 -15.00
C VAL A 136 -18.43 5.98 -15.75
N PRO A 137 -17.68 5.38 -16.70
CA PRO A 137 -18.15 4.16 -17.34
C PRO A 137 -18.27 3.00 -16.35
N GLY A 138 -19.34 2.19 -16.48
CA GLY A 138 -19.60 1.05 -15.58
C GLY A 138 -18.42 0.07 -15.44
N LEU A 139 -17.60 -0.07 -16.49
CA LEU A 139 -16.37 -0.88 -16.44
C LEU A 139 -15.40 -0.42 -15.35
N TYR A 140 -15.25 0.90 -15.14
CA TYR A 140 -14.34 1.43 -14.11
C TYR A 140 -14.96 1.34 -12.72
N GLU A 141 -16.30 1.45 -12.61
CA GLU A 141 -16.99 1.21 -11.34
C GLU A 141 -16.87 -0.26 -10.92
N GLU A 142 -17.04 -1.19 -11.84
CA GLU A 142 -16.87 -2.63 -11.60
C GLU A 142 -15.39 -2.95 -11.25
N SER A 143 -14.43 -2.42 -12.01
CA SER A 143 -13.00 -2.61 -11.74
C SER A 143 -12.59 -2.07 -10.38
N TYR A 144 -13.14 -0.92 -9.97
CA TYR A 144 -12.95 -0.36 -8.63
C TYR A 144 -13.54 -1.30 -7.56
N ALA A 145 -14.76 -1.79 -7.75
CA ALA A 145 -15.43 -2.64 -6.78
C ALA A 145 -14.66 -3.95 -6.54
N ILE A 146 -14.18 -4.60 -7.62
CA ILE A 146 -13.34 -5.80 -7.54
C ILE A 146 -12.03 -5.48 -6.79
N ALA A 147 -11.33 -4.42 -7.18
CA ALA A 147 -10.08 -4.05 -6.54
C ALA A 147 -10.26 -3.72 -5.05
N ALA A 148 -11.32 -3.06 -4.67
CA ALA A 148 -11.60 -2.69 -3.28
C ALA A 148 -11.89 -3.92 -2.40
N ASP A 149 -12.65 -4.89 -2.91
CA ASP A 149 -12.98 -6.12 -2.20
C ASP A 149 -11.74 -7.01 -2.00
N GLU A 150 -10.99 -7.26 -3.09
CA GLU A 150 -9.74 -8.00 -3.05
C GLU A 150 -8.71 -7.33 -2.13
N PHE A 151 -8.60 -5.99 -2.20
CA PHE A 151 -7.68 -5.22 -1.37
C PHE A 151 -8.01 -5.29 0.12
N ALA A 152 -9.29 -5.26 0.49
CA ALA A 152 -9.70 -5.39 1.89
C ALA A 152 -9.22 -6.72 2.51
N THR A 153 -9.20 -7.78 1.73
CA THR A 153 -8.68 -9.10 2.14
C THR A 153 -7.15 -9.08 2.21
N ALA A 154 -6.48 -8.65 1.14
CA ALA A 154 -5.03 -8.59 1.06
C ALA A 154 -4.42 -7.71 2.17
N LEU A 155 -5.06 -6.59 2.49
CA LEU A 155 -4.60 -5.67 3.55
C LEU A 155 -4.69 -6.32 4.95
N ARG A 156 -5.77 -7.04 5.25
CA ARG A 156 -5.88 -7.79 6.53
C ARG A 156 -4.76 -8.81 6.67
N ASP A 157 -4.52 -9.56 5.60
CA ASP A 157 -3.52 -10.63 5.59
C ASP A 157 -2.10 -10.05 5.68
N LEU A 158 -1.83 -8.95 4.98
CA LEU A 158 -0.57 -8.21 5.07
C LEU A 158 -0.30 -7.69 6.50
N GLN A 159 -1.32 -7.14 7.14
CA GLN A 159 -1.23 -6.69 8.53
C GLN A 159 -0.98 -7.86 9.50
N ALA A 160 -1.58 -9.04 9.24
CA ALA A 160 -1.33 -10.24 10.02
C ALA A 160 0.13 -10.72 9.86
N VAL A 161 0.62 -10.77 8.62
CA VAL A 161 2.03 -11.08 8.32
C VAL A 161 2.97 -10.13 9.06
N GLY A 162 2.70 -8.83 9.05
CA GLY A 162 3.52 -7.84 9.76
C GLY A 162 3.55 -8.07 11.28
N ARG A 163 2.42 -8.43 11.89
CA ARG A 163 2.35 -8.79 13.32
C ARG A 163 3.13 -10.07 13.63
N ASP A 164 2.96 -11.10 12.80
CA ASP A 164 3.61 -12.40 12.99
C ASP A 164 5.13 -12.26 12.86
N LEU A 165 5.60 -11.50 11.85
CA LEU A 165 7.02 -11.19 11.68
C LEU A 165 7.57 -10.44 12.90
N GLY A 166 6.88 -9.40 13.38
CA GLY A 166 7.30 -8.66 14.57
C GLY A 166 7.34 -9.52 15.85
N ALA A 167 6.45 -10.50 15.99
CA ALA A 167 6.49 -11.46 17.10
C ALA A 167 7.71 -12.40 16.99
N LEU A 168 7.99 -12.90 15.78
CA LEU A 168 9.16 -13.75 15.53
C LEU A 168 10.48 -12.99 15.76
N GLU A 169 10.57 -11.74 15.31
CA GLU A 169 11.73 -10.88 15.55
C GLU A 169 12.04 -10.72 17.05
N LYS A 170 11.04 -10.43 17.86
CA LYS A 170 11.18 -10.31 19.31
C LYS A 170 11.65 -11.62 19.96
N ARG A 171 11.10 -12.74 19.50
CA ARG A 171 11.52 -14.07 19.97
C ARG A 171 13.00 -14.31 19.62
N LEU A 172 13.40 -14.10 18.38
CA LEU A 172 14.76 -14.32 17.92
C LEU A 172 15.75 -13.39 18.61
N GLU A 173 15.37 -12.15 18.87
CA GLU A 173 16.17 -11.21 19.68
C GLU A 173 16.45 -11.77 21.07
N SER A 174 15.46 -12.37 21.73
CA SER A 174 15.65 -13.02 23.05
C SER A 174 16.60 -14.23 23.00
N LEU A 175 16.81 -14.80 21.81
CA LEU A 175 17.76 -15.89 21.55
C LEU A 175 19.17 -15.37 21.20
N GLY A 176 19.34 -14.04 21.06
CA GLY A 176 20.61 -13.39 20.75
C GLY A 176 20.89 -13.21 19.26
N THR A 177 19.83 -13.24 18.42
CA THR A 177 19.97 -12.92 16.99
C THR A 177 20.56 -11.51 16.81
N PRO A 178 21.55 -11.33 15.91
CA PRO A 178 22.08 -10.02 15.56
C PRO A 178 20.98 -9.02 15.21
N TRP A 179 21.27 -7.73 15.43
CA TRP A 179 20.32 -6.69 15.07
C TRP A 179 19.97 -6.73 13.57
N THR A 180 18.69 -6.56 13.26
CA THR A 180 18.19 -6.48 11.87
C THR A 180 17.35 -5.20 11.68
N PRO A 181 17.28 -4.64 10.46
CA PRO A 181 16.47 -3.46 10.16
C PRO A 181 15.00 -3.63 10.62
N GLY A 182 14.37 -2.52 11.04
CA GLY A 182 13.01 -2.50 11.55
C GLY A 182 12.88 -2.72 13.06
N ARG A 183 13.98 -3.00 13.77
CA ARG A 183 14.02 -3.12 15.23
C ARG A 183 14.77 -1.94 15.86
N GLU A 184 14.34 -1.53 17.04
CA GLU A 184 15.12 -0.58 17.85
C GLU A 184 16.30 -1.32 18.49
N PRO A 185 17.54 -0.77 18.42
CA PRO A 185 18.67 -1.38 19.10
C PRO A 185 18.49 -1.24 20.63
N GLY A 186 18.69 -2.34 21.36
CA GLY A 186 18.61 -2.38 22.81
C GLY A 186 19.93 -2.84 23.43
N TRP A 187 20.28 -2.26 24.57
CA TRP A 187 21.37 -2.72 25.42
C TRP A 187 20.96 -2.59 26.89
N GLN A 188 21.15 -3.64 27.66
CA GLN A 188 20.97 -3.63 29.12
C GLN A 188 22.37 -3.79 29.72
N GLY A 189 22.87 -2.72 30.34
CA GLY A 189 24.09 -2.78 31.15
C GLY A 189 23.82 -3.59 32.44
N ASP A 190 24.76 -4.41 32.85
CA ASP A 190 24.79 -5.10 34.15
C ASP A 190 24.90 -4.09 35.30
#